data_e335e90c2b98fc184f69a00e6642ae93
#
_entry.id   e335e90c2b98fc184f69a00e6642ae93
#
_cell.length_a   1.000
_cell.length_b   1.000
_cell.length_c   1.000
_cell.angle_alpha   90.00
_cell.angle_beta   90.00
_cell.angle_gamma   90.00
#
_symmetry.space_group_name_H-M   'P 1'
#
loop_
_entity.id
_entity.type
_entity.pdbx_description
1 polymer ?
#
loop_
_entity_poly.entity_id
_entity_poly.type
_entity_poly.pdbx_seq_one_letter_code
_entity_poly.pdbx_strand_id
1 'polypeptide(L)'
;MQKKNYQEEILNLIHSGLPQAELAEKLSDYHENDLADALTALTPDERQKLYPVLGIERVAEIFSYLDDAEPYLKELPSEKAAKVVSNMDSDDAVDALDDLEEEDKAKIVGQLDRDSAEDVRMLLSYGEDEIGSSMTTNYISIRKDMTIRQAMSELVKQAGENDNISTLYVVDENDKFYGAIDLKDLIIARADERLEKLIARSYPYVTDHEKISDCIDRIVDYAERSLPVLNDAGKLVGIITSSDVVELVDDEMGDDYAKLGGLTSEEDLNEGVFESVKKRLPWLVALLFLGMLVSSVVGAFESVVAVLPIVICFQSMVLDMAGNVGTQSLAVTIRVLVDENLTTAKKLQLLWKEMRVGLVNGALLAVMALGFLGCYIHFFKAYAWGEAFLLSGCVGVALIIAMVVSSLVGTAIPMLFHKIHIDPAVASGPLITTINDLVAVVVYYGLAMVVLIDLFHLG
;
A
#
# COMPACT_ATOMS: atom_id res chain seq x y z
N MET A 1 13.99 -20.82 -18.67
CA MET A 1 13.13 -21.92 -18.19
C MET A 1 11.70 -21.45 -18.39
N GLN A 2 10.86 -22.18 -19.12
CA GLN A 2 9.42 -21.93 -19.10
C GLN A 2 8.91 -22.20 -17.69
N LYS A 3 8.17 -21.27 -17.12
CA LYS A 3 7.49 -21.48 -15.83
C LYS A 3 6.55 -22.68 -16.03
N LYS A 4 6.68 -23.71 -15.21
CA LYS A 4 5.82 -24.90 -15.32
C LYS A 4 4.41 -24.47 -14.97
N ASN A 5 3.44 -24.73 -15.81
CA ASN A 5 2.05 -24.36 -15.56
C ASN A 5 1.37 -25.49 -14.77
N TYR A 6 1.46 -25.42 -13.43
CA TYR A 6 0.83 -26.39 -12.56
C TYR A 6 -0.69 -26.36 -12.60
N GLN A 7 -1.30 -25.21 -12.82
CA GLN A 7 -2.75 -25.07 -12.96
C GLN A 7 -3.32 -26.01 -14.02
N GLU A 8 -2.72 -26.04 -15.24
CA GLU A 8 -3.17 -26.91 -16.33
C GLU A 8 -2.95 -28.40 -15.98
N GLU A 9 -1.86 -28.73 -15.27
CA GLU A 9 -1.57 -30.10 -14.83
C GLU A 9 -2.58 -30.57 -13.79
N ILE A 10 -2.94 -29.72 -12.82
CA ILE A 10 -3.97 -29.98 -11.80
C ILE A 10 -5.34 -30.14 -12.44
N LEU A 11 -5.76 -29.25 -13.34
CA LEU A 11 -7.02 -29.35 -14.04
C LEU A 11 -7.13 -30.66 -14.83
N ASN A 12 -6.06 -31.10 -15.51
CA ASN A 12 -6.01 -32.39 -16.21
C ASN A 12 -6.15 -33.58 -15.25
N LEU A 13 -5.57 -33.49 -14.06
CA LEU A 13 -5.72 -34.53 -13.01
C LEU A 13 -7.16 -34.60 -12.51
N ILE A 14 -7.80 -33.49 -12.25
CA ILE A 14 -9.20 -33.41 -11.80
C ILE A 14 -10.14 -34.00 -12.84
N HIS A 15 -9.91 -33.71 -14.12
CA HIS A 15 -10.72 -34.22 -15.24
C HIS A 15 -10.36 -35.63 -15.68
N SER A 16 -9.32 -36.27 -15.09
CA SER A 16 -8.83 -37.58 -15.53
C SER A 16 -9.77 -38.76 -15.18
N GLY A 17 -10.78 -38.52 -14.32
CA GLY A 17 -11.70 -39.57 -13.84
C GLY A 17 -11.08 -40.59 -12.88
N LEU A 18 -9.97 -40.25 -12.21
CA LEU A 18 -9.34 -41.07 -11.19
C LEU A 18 -10.27 -41.36 -10.00
N PRO A 19 -10.09 -42.50 -9.29
CA PRO A 19 -10.75 -42.73 -8.02
C PRO A 19 -10.38 -41.62 -7.01
N GLN A 20 -11.32 -41.24 -6.14
CA GLN A 20 -11.15 -40.13 -5.18
C GLN A 20 -9.87 -40.24 -4.34
N ALA A 21 -9.54 -41.46 -3.84
CA ALA A 21 -8.36 -41.67 -3.04
C ALA A 21 -7.05 -41.46 -3.83
N GLU A 22 -7.00 -41.89 -5.09
CA GLU A 22 -5.83 -41.69 -5.96
C GLU A 22 -5.72 -40.23 -6.40
N LEU A 23 -6.85 -39.56 -6.60
CA LEU A 23 -6.86 -38.13 -6.91
C LEU A 23 -6.35 -37.30 -5.73
N ALA A 24 -6.82 -37.58 -4.51
CA ALA A 24 -6.36 -36.94 -3.28
C ALA A 24 -4.83 -37.09 -3.09
N GLU A 25 -4.32 -38.33 -3.28
CA GLU A 25 -2.88 -38.61 -3.17
C GLU A 25 -2.05 -37.82 -4.19
N LYS A 26 -2.52 -37.72 -5.44
CA LYS A 26 -1.80 -36.93 -6.47
C LYS A 26 -1.90 -35.44 -6.25
N LEU A 27 -3.02 -34.94 -5.76
CA LEU A 27 -3.19 -33.53 -5.45
C LEU A 27 -2.36 -33.10 -4.22
N SER A 28 -2.01 -34.02 -3.33
CA SER A 28 -1.16 -33.70 -2.17
C SER A 28 0.29 -33.32 -2.54
N ASP A 29 0.72 -33.59 -3.78
CA ASP A 29 2.04 -33.19 -4.27
C ASP A 29 2.11 -31.70 -4.71
N TYR A 30 0.96 -31.00 -4.81
CA TYR A 30 0.90 -29.61 -5.24
C TYR A 30 0.74 -28.67 -4.06
N HIS A 31 1.32 -27.48 -4.19
CA HIS A 31 1.19 -26.40 -3.23
C HIS A 31 -0.25 -25.85 -3.23
N GLU A 32 -0.72 -25.37 -2.09
CA GLU A 32 -2.08 -24.86 -1.88
C GLU A 32 -2.39 -23.68 -2.81
N ASN A 33 -1.44 -22.77 -3.03
CA ASN A 33 -1.55 -21.67 -3.98
C ASN A 33 -1.80 -22.16 -5.43
N ASP A 34 -1.10 -23.22 -5.90
CA ASP A 34 -1.35 -23.78 -7.25
C ASP A 34 -2.74 -24.44 -7.32
N LEU A 35 -3.23 -24.97 -6.21
CA LEU A 35 -4.58 -25.54 -6.10
C LEU A 35 -5.65 -24.44 -6.06
N ALA A 36 -5.39 -23.29 -5.41
CA ALA A 36 -6.24 -22.10 -5.42
C ALA A 36 -6.40 -21.58 -6.85
N ASP A 37 -5.28 -21.40 -7.57
CA ASP A 37 -5.27 -21.03 -9.00
C ASP A 37 -6.13 -22.00 -9.84
N ALA A 38 -6.05 -23.29 -9.57
CA ALA A 38 -6.85 -24.29 -10.28
C ALA A 38 -8.34 -24.21 -9.91
N LEU A 39 -8.69 -23.92 -8.65
CA LEU A 39 -10.09 -23.76 -8.22
C LEU A 39 -10.77 -22.60 -8.95
N THR A 40 -10.08 -21.49 -9.20
CA THR A 40 -10.65 -20.34 -9.92
C THR A 40 -11.09 -20.69 -11.35
N ALA A 41 -10.44 -21.66 -11.98
CA ALA A 41 -10.74 -22.12 -13.34
C ALA A 41 -11.82 -23.20 -13.42
N LEU A 42 -12.23 -23.79 -12.28
CA LEU A 42 -13.26 -24.83 -12.21
C LEU A 42 -14.67 -24.22 -12.12
N THR A 43 -15.67 -24.97 -12.61
CA THR A 43 -17.07 -24.63 -12.39
C THR A 43 -17.50 -24.96 -10.95
N PRO A 44 -18.56 -24.30 -10.42
CA PRO A 44 -19.10 -24.61 -9.08
C PRO A 44 -19.42 -26.08 -8.86
N ASP A 45 -19.97 -26.76 -9.87
CA ASP A 45 -20.31 -28.19 -9.81
C ASP A 45 -19.04 -29.09 -9.69
N GLU A 46 -17.94 -28.69 -10.28
CA GLU A 46 -16.67 -29.40 -10.22
C GLU A 46 -16.01 -29.18 -8.86
N ARG A 47 -16.02 -27.95 -8.35
CA ARG A 47 -15.50 -27.59 -7.01
C ARG A 47 -16.24 -28.34 -5.92
N GLN A 48 -17.56 -28.37 -5.94
CA GLN A 48 -18.37 -29.10 -4.96
C GLN A 48 -18.06 -30.62 -4.91
N LYS A 49 -17.61 -31.20 -6.03
CA LYS A 49 -17.16 -32.61 -6.08
C LYS A 49 -15.73 -32.76 -5.57
N LEU A 50 -14.94 -31.73 -5.69
CA LEU A 50 -13.52 -31.72 -5.30
C LEU A 50 -13.34 -31.50 -3.79
N TYR A 51 -14.12 -30.62 -3.15
CA TYR A 51 -14.01 -30.34 -1.72
C TYR A 51 -13.99 -31.59 -0.81
N PRO A 52 -14.88 -32.59 -1.02
CA PRO A 52 -14.81 -33.83 -0.23
C PRO A 52 -13.56 -34.69 -0.49
N VAL A 53 -12.89 -34.50 -1.63
CA VAL A 53 -11.65 -35.21 -1.97
C VAL A 53 -10.45 -34.59 -1.26
N LEU A 54 -10.42 -33.26 -1.18
CA LEU A 54 -9.37 -32.51 -0.52
C LEU A 54 -9.43 -32.62 1.02
N GLY A 55 -10.65 -32.65 1.58
CA GLY A 55 -10.88 -32.57 3.02
C GLY A 55 -10.96 -31.13 3.52
N ILE A 56 -11.52 -30.94 4.73
CA ILE A 56 -11.83 -29.62 5.27
C ILE A 56 -10.55 -28.82 5.57
N GLU A 57 -9.56 -29.43 6.22
CA GLU A 57 -8.30 -28.81 6.59
C GLU A 57 -7.60 -28.23 5.35
N ARG A 58 -7.46 -29.06 4.30
CA ARG A 58 -6.80 -28.60 3.07
C ARG A 58 -7.62 -27.59 2.27
N VAL A 59 -8.94 -27.65 2.34
CA VAL A 59 -9.81 -26.63 1.72
C VAL A 59 -9.63 -25.31 2.45
N ALA A 60 -9.44 -25.30 3.76
CA ALA A 60 -9.15 -24.10 4.53
C ALA A 60 -7.82 -23.48 4.09
N GLU A 61 -6.74 -24.27 4.06
CA GLU A 61 -5.41 -23.82 3.58
C GLU A 61 -5.45 -23.28 2.14
N ILE A 62 -6.24 -23.88 1.24
CA ILE A 62 -6.39 -23.40 -0.14
C ILE A 62 -7.17 -22.09 -0.19
N PHE A 63 -8.18 -21.92 0.65
CA PHE A 63 -9.01 -20.71 0.66
C PHE A 63 -8.24 -19.49 1.18
N SER A 64 -7.24 -19.67 2.04
CA SER A 64 -6.32 -18.62 2.47
C SER A 64 -5.43 -18.06 1.34
N TYR A 65 -5.36 -18.73 0.19
CA TYR A 65 -4.65 -18.24 -1.01
C TYR A 65 -5.59 -17.68 -2.09
N LEU A 66 -6.88 -17.52 -1.81
CA LEU A 66 -7.82 -16.91 -2.75
C LEU A 66 -7.92 -15.40 -2.51
N ASP A 67 -7.82 -14.59 -3.56
CA ASP A 67 -8.02 -13.13 -3.49
C ASP A 67 -9.43 -12.74 -3.00
N ASP A 68 -10.44 -13.60 -3.22
CA ASP A 68 -11.82 -13.44 -2.79
C ASP A 68 -12.38 -14.83 -2.47
N ALA A 69 -12.55 -15.12 -1.19
CA ALA A 69 -13.08 -16.40 -0.70
C ALA A 69 -14.63 -16.45 -0.68
N GLU A 70 -15.32 -15.31 -0.80
CA GLU A 70 -16.79 -15.21 -0.70
C GLU A 70 -17.54 -16.16 -1.63
N PRO A 71 -17.27 -16.24 -2.96
CA PRO A 71 -18.00 -17.11 -3.88
C PRO A 71 -17.88 -18.59 -3.50
N TYR A 72 -16.72 -18.99 -2.99
CA TYR A 72 -16.42 -20.37 -2.63
C TYR A 72 -17.02 -20.76 -1.29
N LEU A 73 -17.04 -19.86 -0.31
CA LEU A 73 -17.74 -20.07 0.97
C LEU A 73 -19.25 -20.18 0.76
N LYS A 74 -19.83 -19.36 -0.14
CA LYS A 74 -21.26 -19.41 -0.49
C LYS A 74 -21.67 -20.70 -1.22
N GLU A 75 -20.74 -21.39 -1.87
CA GLU A 75 -21.00 -22.71 -2.48
C GLU A 75 -21.18 -23.82 -1.43
N LEU A 76 -20.70 -23.60 -0.20
CA LEU A 76 -20.78 -24.58 0.89
C LEU A 76 -22.02 -24.35 1.76
N PRO A 77 -22.63 -25.44 2.31
CA PRO A 77 -23.58 -25.27 3.40
C PRO A 77 -22.96 -24.57 4.59
N SER A 78 -23.67 -23.65 5.27
CA SER A 78 -23.13 -22.82 6.35
C SER A 78 -22.38 -23.63 7.44
N GLU A 79 -22.80 -24.87 7.76
CA GLU A 79 -22.08 -25.75 8.70
C GLU A 79 -20.69 -26.16 8.17
N LYS A 80 -20.55 -26.37 6.84
CA LYS A 80 -19.29 -26.73 6.24
C LYS A 80 -18.39 -25.50 6.06
N ALA A 81 -18.97 -24.39 5.66
CA ALA A 81 -18.26 -23.11 5.60
C ALA A 81 -17.68 -22.74 6.97
N ALA A 82 -18.47 -22.85 8.04
CA ALA A 82 -17.98 -22.63 9.40
C ALA A 82 -16.82 -23.56 9.79
N LYS A 83 -16.86 -24.84 9.37
CA LYS A 83 -15.73 -25.76 9.60
C LYS A 83 -14.49 -25.42 8.80
N VAL A 84 -14.63 -24.92 7.58
CA VAL A 84 -13.50 -24.43 6.78
C VAL A 84 -12.89 -23.22 7.47
N VAL A 85 -13.68 -22.21 7.81
CA VAL A 85 -13.22 -20.99 8.51
C VAL A 85 -12.59 -21.32 9.88
N SER A 86 -13.12 -22.28 10.64
CA SER A 86 -12.53 -22.72 11.92
C SER A 86 -11.16 -23.46 11.76
N ASN A 87 -10.78 -23.84 10.55
CA ASN A 87 -9.49 -24.48 10.27
C ASN A 87 -8.52 -23.52 9.51
N MET A 88 -8.91 -22.28 9.31
CA MET A 88 -8.02 -21.22 8.82
C MET A 88 -7.24 -20.60 9.97
N ASP A 89 -6.12 -19.94 9.68
CA ASP A 89 -5.51 -19.01 10.62
C ASP A 89 -6.49 -17.88 10.93
N SER A 90 -6.38 -17.26 12.09
CA SER A 90 -7.42 -16.34 12.56
C SER A 90 -7.56 -15.06 11.74
N ASP A 91 -6.46 -14.58 11.19
CA ASP A 91 -6.37 -13.48 10.22
C ASP A 91 -7.06 -13.88 8.89
N ASP A 92 -6.64 -14.96 8.25
CA ASP A 92 -7.27 -15.50 7.02
C ASP A 92 -8.78 -15.74 7.21
N ALA A 93 -9.17 -16.21 8.41
CA ALA A 93 -10.58 -16.42 8.73
C ALA A 93 -11.37 -15.12 8.79
N VAL A 94 -10.78 -14.04 9.27
CA VAL A 94 -11.39 -12.69 9.30
C VAL A 94 -11.50 -12.15 7.89
N ASP A 95 -10.44 -12.20 7.09
CA ASP A 95 -10.43 -11.72 5.71
C ASP A 95 -11.48 -12.43 4.85
N ALA A 96 -11.53 -13.76 4.93
CA ALA A 96 -12.55 -14.55 4.24
C ALA A 96 -13.99 -14.24 4.67
N LEU A 97 -14.18 -13.71 5.89
CA LEU A 97 -15.49 -13.33 6.42
C LEU A 97 -15.85 -11.88 6.11
N ASP A 98 -14.87 -10.99 5.92
CA ASP A 98 -15.12 -9.56 5.67
C ASP A 98 -15.72 -9.32 4.29
N ASP A 99 -15.39 -10.14 3.31
CA ASP A 99 -15.99 -10.11 1.98
C ASP A 99 -17.48 -10.53 1.96
N LEU A 100 -17.95 -11.21 3.02
CA LEU A 100 -19.33 -11.72 3.08
C LEU A 100 -20.36 -10.65 3.46
N GLU A 101 -21.56 -10.77 2.93
CA GLU A 101 -22.71 -9.99 3.41
C GLU A 101 -22.98 -10.29 4.91
N GLU A 102 -23.33 -9.26 5.69
CA GLU A 102 -23.56 -9.33 7.14
C GLU A 102 -24.46 -10.49 7.59
N GLU A 103 -25.47 -10.87 6.78
CA GLU A 103 -26.36 -11.98 7.08
C GLU A 103 -25.66 -13.34 6.98
N ASP A 104 -24.80 -13.55 6.00
CA ASP A 104 -24.06 -14.79 5.80
C ASP A 104 -22.86 -14.88 6.75
N LYS A 105 -22.15 -13.77 6.98
CA LYS A 105 -21.13 -13.63 8.01
C LYS A 105 -21.68 -14.04 9.39
N ALA A 106 -22.81 -13.49 9.80
CA ALA A 106 -23.43 -13.83 11.08
C ALA A 106 -23.85 -15.32 11.19
N LYS A 107 -24.28 -15.93 10.08
CA LYS A 107 -24.64 -17.37 10.06
C LYS A 107 -23.40 -18.25 10.25
N ILE A 108 -22.29 -17.93 9.59
CA ILE A 108 -21.05 -18.70 9.66
C ILE A 108 -20.41 -18.52 11.05
N VAL A 109 -20.24 -17.28 11.52
CA VAL A 109 -19.68 -16.97 12.85
C VAL A 109 -20.50 -17.61 13.98
N GLY A 110 -21.82 -17.72 13.82
CA GLY A 110 -22.69 -18.40 14.79
C GLY A 110 -22.53 -19.94 14.85
N GLN A 111 -21.81 -20.53 13.90
CA GLN A 111 -21.56 -21.96 13.80
C GLN A 111 -20.07 -22.35 13.94
N LEU A 112 -19.17 -21.37 14.12
CA LEU A 112 -17.77 -21.62 14.46
C LEU A 112 -17.66 -22.38 15.78
N ASP A 113 -16.58 -23.14 15.96
CA ASP A 113 -16.26 -23.67 17.28
C ASP A 113 -15.95 -22.50 18.25
N ARG A 114 -15.86 -22.85 19.54
CA ARG A 114 -15.78 -21.80 20.57
C ARG A 114 -14.51 -20.96 20.49
N ASP A 115 -13.38 -21.63 20.25
CA ASP A 115 -12.07 -21.00 20.31
C ASP A 115 -11.88 -20.11 19.07
N SER A 116 -12.17 -20.61 17.86
CA SER A 116 -12.18 -19.82 16.61
C SER A 116 -13.17 -18.66 16.67
N ALA A 117 -14.34 -18.82 17.31
CA ALA A 117 -15.31 -17.74 17.47
C ALA A 117 -14.84 -16.65 18.44
N GLU A 118 -14.04 -16.99 19.46
CA GLU A 118 -13.42 -16.02 20.38
C GLU A 118 -12.32 -15.23 19.64
N ASP A 119 -11.47 -15.89 18.87
CA ASP A 119 -10.39 -15.29 18.09
C ASP A 119 -10.93 -14.35 17.00
N VAL A 120 -11.82 -14.82 16.15
CA VAL A 120 -12.46 -13.99 15.09
C VAL A 120 -13.14 -12.75 15.70
N ARG A 121 -13.87 -12.87 16.83
CA ARG A 121 -14.47 -11.70 17.48
C ARG A 121 -13.46 -10.74 18.05
N MET A 122 -12.33 -11.25 18.53
CA MET A 122 -11.23 -10.42 19.04
C MET A 122 -10.63 -9.61 17.88
N LEU A 123 -10.29 -10.25 16.76
CA LEU A 123 -9.73 -9.58 15.60
C LEU A 123 -10.69 -8.54 15.02
N LEU A 124 -11.96 -8.90 14.83
CA LEU A 124 -13.01 -7.98 14.36
C LEU A 124 -13.30 -6.79 15.32
N SER A 125 -12.76 -6.79 16.53
CA SER A 125 -12.90 -5.66 17.47
C SER A 125 -11.86 -4.57 17.26
N TYR A 126 -10.79 -4.85 16.52
CA TYR A 126 -9.78 -3.86 16.11
C TYR A 126 -10.24 -3.08 14.88
N GLY A 127 -9.68 -1.88 14.68
CA GLY A 127 -9.87 -1.13 13.45
C GLY A 127 -9.08 -1.76 12.30
N GLU A 128 -9.58 -1.64 11.07
CA GLU A 128 -8.90 -2.17 9.86
C GLU A 128 -7.48 -1.61 9.69
N ASP A 129 -7.17 -0.44 10.23
CA ASP A 129 -5.86 0.19 10.20
C ASP A 129 -4.97 -0.15 11.41
N GLU A 130 -5.44 -0.98 12.34
CA GLU A 130 -4.71 -1.41 13.54
C GLU A 130 -4.06 -2.78 13.31
N ILE A 131 -2.82 -2.98 13.80
CA ILE A 131 -2.07 -4.24 13.62
C ILE A 131 -2.77 -5.46 14.23
N GLY A 132 -3.65 -5.22 15.23
CA GLY A 132 -4.45 -6.27 15.85
C GLY A 132 -5.48 -6.91 14.93
N SER A 133 -5.90 -6.25 13.83
CA SER A 133 -6.82 -6.84 12.83
C SER A 133 -6.14 -7.91 11.98
N SER A 134 -4.84 -7.77 11.72
CA SER A 134 -4.06 -8.64 10.82
C SER A 134 -3.15 -9.62 11.56
N MET A 135 -3.35 -9.82 12.87
CA MET A 135 -2.55 -10.78 13.64
C MET A 135 -3.17 -12.17 13.63
N THR A 136 -2.33 -13.20 13.64
CA THR A 136 -2.79 -14.56 13.90
C THR A 136 -2.62 -14.95 15.37
N THR A 137 -3.54 -15.78 15.86
CA THR A 137 -3.47 -16.40 17.21
C THR A 137 -2.73 -17.74 17.18
N ASN A 138 -2.30 -18.21 16.01
CA ASN A 138 -1.57 -19.44 15.77
C ASN A 138 -0.09 -19.29 16.15
N TYR A 139 0.27 -19.44 17.42
CA TYR A 139 1.64 -19.34 17.91
C TYR A 139 1.93 -20.25 19.10
N ILE A 140 3.21 -20.53 19.36
CA ILE A 140 3.67 -21.32 20.50
C ILE A 140 4.09 -20.41 21.66
N SER A 141 3.50 -20.59 22.84
CA SER A 141 3.93 -19.89 24.05
C SER A 141 4.44 -20.86 25.15
N ILE A 142 5.51 -20.49 25.82
CA ILE A 142 6.10 -21.23 26.92
C ILE A 142 6.40 -20.32 28.11
N ARG A 143 6.47 -20.88 29.31
CA ARG A 143 6.75 -20.11 30.52
C ARG A 143 8.26 -20.02 30.79
N LYS A 144 8.73 -18.86 31.26
CA LYS A 144 10.15 -18.60 31.55
C LYS A 144 10.77 -19.53 32.61
N ASP A 145 9.93 -20.10 33.49
CA ASP A 145 10.37 -20.94 34.61
C ASP A 145 10.50 -22.44 34.23
N MET A 146 10.18 -22.80 32.99
CA MET A 146 10.29 -24.17 32.47
C MET A 146 11.74 -24.59 32.31
N THR A 147 11.98 -25.88 32.45
CA THR A 147 13.22 -26.54 31.99
C THR A 147 13.16 -26.76 30.48
N ILE A 148 14.31 -26.96 29.81
CA ILE A 148 14.36 -27.27 28.36
C ILE A 148 13.49 -28.47 28.00
N ARG A 149 13.46 -29.49 28.85
CA ARG A 149 12.59 -30.65 28.66
C ARG A 149 11.10 -30.33 28.70
N GLN A 150 10.70 -29.46 29.63
CA GLN A 150 9.32 -29.03 29.75
C GLN A 150 8.91 -28.13 28.58
N ALA A 151 9.80 -27.21 28.18
CA ALA A 151 9.58 -26.35 27.03
C ALA A 151 9.44 -27.17 25.73
N MET A 152 10.28 -28.18 25.52
CA MET A 152 10.16 -29.08 24.39
C MET A 152 8.87 -29.92 24.43
N SER A 153 8.46 -30.37 25.60
CA SER A 153 7.20 -31.11 25.76
C SER A 153 5.99 -30.22 25.50
N GLU A 154 6.03 -28.97 25.93
CA GLU A 154 4.96 -28.02 25.69
C GLU A 154 4.88 -27.62 24.20
N LEU A 155 6.03 -27.39 23.54
CA LEU A 155 6.12 -27.21 22.10
C LEU A 155 5.44 -28.36 21.35
N VAL A 156 5.82 -29.61 21.62
CA VAL A 156 5.26 -30.80 20.92
C VAL A 156 3.74 -30.91 21.15
N LYS A 157 3.25 -30.51 22.31
CA LYS A 157 1.82 -30.51 22.61
C LYS A 157 1.09 -29.44 21.78
N GLN A 158 1.63 -28.22 21.73
CA GLN A 158 1.00 -27.10 21.01
C GLN A 158 1.17 -27.21 19.48
N ALA A 159 2.26 -27.79 18.99
CA ALA A 159 2.55 -27.96 17.56
C ALA A 159 1.58 -28.90 16.82
N GLY A 160 0.65 -29.56 17.51
CA GLY A 160 -0.44 -30.30 16.89
C GLY A 160 -1.61 -29.45 16.47
N GLU A 161 -1.68 -28.23 16.97
CA GLU A 161 -2.76 -27.26 16.76
C GLU A 161 -2.24 -25.92 16.22
N ASN A 162 -0.91 -25.74 16.15
CA ASN A 162 -0.28 -24.48 15.73
C ASN A 162 0.88 -24.76 14.76
N ASP A 163 0.89 -24.09 13.61
CA ASP A 163 1.87 -24.25 12.55
C ASP A 163 3.05 -23.29 12.70
N ASN A 164 2.86 -22.13 13.36
CA ASN A 164 3.90 -21.12 13.59
C ASN A 164 4.83 -21.51 14.73
N ILE A 165 5.64 -22.56 14.52
CA ILE A 165 6.53 -23.15 15.52
C ILE A 165 7.97 -22.63 15.47
N SER A 166 8.33 -21.84 14.47
CA SER A 166 9.73 -21.40 14.23
C SER A 166 10.26 -20.52 15.37
N THR A 167 9.39 -19.74 15.99
CA THR A 167 9.68 -18.86 17.13
C THR A 167 8.77 -19.23 18.28
N LEU A 168 9.33 -19.47 19.46
CA LEU A 168 8.59 -19.73 20.69
C LEU A 168 8.58 -18.46 21.54
N TYR A 169 7.41 -18.01 21.92
CA TYR A 169 7.27 -16.83 22.76
C TYR A 169 7.28 -17.20 24.24
N VAL A 170 8.06 -16.47 24.99
CA VAL A 170 8.24 -16.74 26.43
C VAL A 170 7.42 -15.73 27.23
N VAL A 171 6.59 -16.21 28.13
CA VAL A 171 5.77 -15.41 29.04
C VAL A 171 6.21 -15.58 30.49
N ASP A 172 5.96 -14.56 31.32
CA ASP A 172 6.21 -14.61 32.74
C ASP A 172 5.03 -15.24 33.53
N GLU A 173 5.08 -15.15 34.85
CA GLU A 173 4.06 -15.69 35.77
C GLU A 173 2.70 -14.96 35.66
N ASN A 174 2.67 -13.78 35.06
CA ASN A 174 1.50 -12.94 34.86
C ASN A 174 1.01 -12.95 33.38
N ASP A 175 1.47 -13.90 32.58
CA ASP A 175 1.24 -14.03 31.14
C ASP A 175 1.72 -12.82 30.33
N LYS A 176 2.69 -12.04 30.87
CA LYS A 176 3.32 -10.94 30.12
C LYS A 176 4.46 -11.46 29.27
N PHE A 177 4.60 -10.88 28.10
CA PHE A 177 5.70 -11.18 27.20
C PHE A 177 7.06 -10.91 27.88
N TYR A 178 7.95 -11.89 27.79
CA TYR A 178 9.28 -11.82 28.41
C TYR A 178 10.42 -11.87 27.38
N GLY A 179 10.21 -12.51 26.23
CA GLY A 179 11.17 -12.66 25.15
C GLY A 179 10.79 -13.80 24.23
N ALA A 180 11.69 -14.17 23.32
CA ALA A 180 11.46 -15.22 22.35
C ALA A 180 12.65 -16.19 22.31
N ILE A 181 12.42 -17.40 21.79
CA ILE A 181 13.44 -18.44 21.55
C ILE A 181 13.27 -18.94 20.11
N ASP A 182 14.34 -18.98 19.35
CA ASP A 182 14.34 -19.68 18.05
C ASP A 182 14.22 -21.20 18.29
N LEU A 183 13.33 -21.87 17.58
CA LEU A 183 13.15 -23.32 17.66
C LEU A 183 14.46 -24.09 17.49
N LYS A 184 15.33 -23.63 16.60
CA LYS A 184 16.64 -24.22 16.37
C LYS A 184 17.47 -24.25 17.66
N ASP A 185 17.46 -23.15 18.43
CA ASP A 185 18.23 -23.04 19.66
C ASP A 185 17.69 -23.97 20.75
N LEU A 186 16.38 -24.13 20.82
CA LEU A 186 15.74 -25.10 21.71
C LEU A 186 16.07 -26.56 21.34
N ILE A 187 16.11 -26.89 20.03
CA ILE A 187 16.43 -28.25 19.54
C ILE A 187 17.89 -28.63 19.86
N ILE A 188 18.85 -27.70 19.73
CA ILE A 188 20.28 -27.99 19.96
C ILE A 188 20.68 -27.86 21.43
N ALA A 189 19.81 -27.30 22.28
CA ALA A 189 20.08 -27.09 23.70
C ALA A 189 20.28 -28.41 24.48
N ARG A 190 21.16 -28.42 25.44
CA ARG A 190 21.36 -29.56 26.33
C ARG A 190 20.31 -29.57 27.44
N ALA A 191 19.87 -30.76 27.82
CA ALA A 191 18.80 -30.91 28.82
C ALA A 191 19.13 -30.35 30.23
N ASP A 192 20.40 -30.15 30.54
CA ASP A 192 20.93 -29.59 31.78
C ASP A 192 21.20 -28.09 31.70
N GLU A 193 21.00 -27.49 30.53
CA GLU A 193 21.13 -26.06 30.30
C GLU A 193 19.92 -25.30 30.86
N ARG A 194 20.10 -24.03 31.17
CA ARG A 194 19.02 -23.18 31.65
C ARG A 194 18.30 -22.55 30.47
N LEU A 195 16.99 -22.66 30.40
CA LEU A 195 16.14 -22.05 29.36
C LEU A 195 16.41 -20.53 29.24
N GLU A 196 16.63 -19.86 30.37
CA GLU A 196 16.91 -18.43 30.46
C GLU A 196 18.06 -17.96 29.54
N LYS A 197 19.02 -18.82 29.22
CA LYS A 197 20.14 -18.48 28.32
C LYS A 197 19.76 -18.45 26.84
N LEU A 198 18.68 -19.09 26.50
CA LEU A 198 18.18 -19.16 25.12
C LEU A 198 17.22 -18.00 24.82
N ILE A 199 16.71 -17.33 25.87
CA ILE A 199 15.69 -16.30 25.72
C ILE A 199 16.31 -14.98 25.23
N ALA A 200 15.92 -14.54 24.05
CA ALA A 200 16.19 -13.21 23.52
C ALA A 200 15.22 -12.20 24.16
N ARG A 201 15.68 -11.48 25.20
CA ARG A 201 14.84 -10.51 25.93
C ARG A 201 14.60 -9.20 25.19
N SER A 202 15.45 -8.87 24.23
CA SER A 202 15.34 -7.68 23.40
C SER A 202 14.65 -8.00 22.06
N TYR A 203 13.82 -9.05 22.04
CA TYR A 203 13.06 -9.39 20.84
C TYR A 203 12.06 -8.26 20.52
N PRO A 204 11.95 -7.83 19.24
CA PRO A 204 11.04 -6.77 18.85
C PRO A 204 9.57 -7.20 19.03
N TYR A 205 8.70 -6.22 19.21
CA TYR A 205 7.26 -6.44 19.32
C TYR A 205 6.48 -5.22 18.79
N VAL A 206 5.21 -5.41 18.54
CA VAL A 206 4.23 -4.37 18.21
C VAL A 206 3.07 -4.40 19.22
N THR A 207 2.26 -3.34 19.25
CA THR A 207 1.08 -3.29 20.14
C THR A 207 -0.21 -3.37 19.29
N ASP A 208 -1.19 -4.06 19.81
CA ASP A 208 -2.43 -4.43 19.12
C ASP A 208 -3.21 -3.23 18.50
N HIS A 209 -3.20 -2.07 19.15
CA HIS A 209 -3.81 -0.83 18.67
C HIS A 209 -2.86 0.10 17.91
N GLU A 210 -1.65 -0.34 17.61
CA GLU A 210 -0.71 0.42 16.79
C GLU A 210 -1.15 0.40 15.32
N LYS A 211 -1.08 1.54 14.63
CA LYS A 211 -1.45 1.59 13.22
C LYS A 211 -0.43 0.87 12.34
N ILE A 212 -0.93 0.15 11.35
CA ILE A 212 -0.10 -0.57 10.38
C ILE A 212 0.90 0.39 9.72
N SER A 213 0.43 1.54 9.22
CA SER A 213 1.28 2.56 8.60
C SER A 213 2.39 3.13 9.50
N ASP A 214 2.20 3.10 10.83
CA ASP A 214 3.18 3.61 11.79
C ASP A 214 4.25 2.57 12.19
N CYS A 215 3.95 1.26 12.06
CA CYS A 215 4.84 0.19 12.52
C CYS A 215 5.46 -0.66 11.39
N ILE A 216 4.91 -0.61 10.18
CA ILE A 216 5.28 -1.52 9.09
C ILE A 216 6.77 -1.43 8.72
N ASP A 217 7.33 -0.24 8.59
CA ASP A 217 8.76 -0.05 8.28
C ASP A 217 9.65 -0.64 9.38
N ARG A 218 9.25 -0.48 10.64
CA ARG A 218 9.96 -1.06 11.80
C ARG A 218 9.89 -2.58 11.77
N ILE A 219 8.74 -3.15 11.42
CA ILE A 219 8.57 -4.60 11.28
C ILE A 219 9.49 -5.14 10.17
N VAL A 220 9.50 -4.48 9.01
CA VAL A 220 10.36 -4.83 7.86
C VAL A 220 11.85 -4.73 8.22
N ASP A 221 12.26 -3.69 8.98
CA ASP A 221 13.66 -3.48 9.37
C ASP A 221 14.19 -4.59 10.28
N TYR A 222 13.37 -5.16 11.16
CA TYR A 222 13.77 -6.28 12.00
C TYR A 222 13.92 -7.58 11.23
N ALA A 223 13.16 -7.77 10.15
CA ALA A 223 13.21 -8.94 9.27
C ALA A 223 13.13 -10.28 10.02
N GLU A 224 12.37 -10.32 11.13
CA GLU A 224 12.11 -11.53 11.90
C GLU A 224 11.07 -12.41 11.19
N ARG A 225 11.01 -13.70 11.53
CA ARG A 225 10.04 -14.64 10.94
C ARG A 225 8.62 -14.38 11.41
N SER A 226 8.49 -13.93 12.66
CA SER A 226 7.24 -13.47 13.24
C SER A 226 7.52 -12.51 14.39
N LEU A 227 6.60 -11.60 14.64
CA LEU A 227 6.67 -10.59 15.70
C LEU A 227 5.49 -10.74 16.65
N PRO A 228 5.71 -10.71 17.97
CA PRO A 228 4.62 -10.78 18.93
C PRO A 228 3.83 -9.47 18.97
N VAL A 229 2.51 -9.60 19.02
CA VAL A 229 1.56 -8.52 19.24
C VAL A 229 1.18 -8.50 20.72
N LEU A 230 1.35 -7.35 21.36
CA LEU A 230 1.10 -7.19 22.78
C LEU A 230 -0.03 -6.19 23.01
N ASN A 231 -0.91 -6.51 23.95
CA ASN A 231 -1.91 -5.54 24.39
C ASN A 231 -1.31 -4.50 25.39
N ASP A 232 -2.09 -3.49 25.77
CA ASP A 232 -1.70 -2.43 26.73
C ASP A 232 -1.17 -2.97 28.08
N ALA A 233 -1.58 -4.17 28.49
CA ALA A 233 -1.08 -4.81 29.71
C ALA A 233 0.28 -5.52 29.51
N GLY A 234 0.80 -5.55 28.27
CA GLY A 234 2.02 -6.26 27.89
C GLY A 234 1.86 -7.77 27.79
N LYS A 235 0.63 -8.26 27.61
CA LYS A 235 0.34 -9.67 27.36
C LYS A 235 0.40 -9.94 25.87
N LEU A 236 0.89 -11.11 25.52
CA LEU A 236 0.87 -11.64 24.17
C LEU A 236 -0.57 -11.97 23.76
N VAL A 237 -1.06 -11.40 22.69
CA VAL A 237 -2.42 -11.58 22.16
C VAL A 237 -2.43 -12.24 20.78
N GLY A 238 -1.34 -12.12 20.01
CA GLY A 238 -1.17 -12.71 18.69
C GLY A 238 0.26 -12.52 18.18
N ILE A 239 0.46 -12.87 16.93
CA ILE A 239 1.71 -12.65 16.20
C ILE A 239 1.41 -12.12 14.80
N ILE A 240 2.37 -11.41 14.20
CA ILE A 240 2.41 -11.09 12.77
C ILE A 240 3.51 -11.94 12.17
N THR A 241 3.22 -12.74 11.16
CA THR A 241 4.21 -13.56 10.47
C THR A 241 4.91 -12.79 9.34
N SER A 242 5.97 -13.36 8.78
CA SER A 242 6.66 -12.72 7.64
C SER A 242 5.82 -12.73 6.35
N SER A 243 4.84 -13.62 6.21
CA SER A 243 3.85 -13.63 5.12
C SER A 243 2.91 -12.44 5.23
N ASP A 244 2.31 -12.26 6.40
CA ASP A 244 1.39 -11.15 6.69
C ASP A 244 2.08 -9.80 6.51
N VAL A 245 3.36 -9.69 6.90
CA VAL A 245 4.17 -8.48 6.65
C VAL A 245 4.30 -8.19 5.15
N VAL A 246 4.47 -9.20 4.30
CA VAL A 246 4.56 -8.99 2.85
C VAL A 246 3.23 -8.49 2.29
N GLU A 247 2.12 -9.04 2.74
CA GLU A 247 0.77 -8.63 2.36
C GLU A 247 0.47 -7.20 2.82
N LEU A 248 0.68 -6.90 4.10
CA LEU A 248 0.51 -5.55 4.64
C LEU A 248 1.36 -4.49 3.93
N VAL A 249 2.59 -4.86 3.50
CA VAL A 249 3.44 -3.95 2.70
C VAL A 249 2.85 -3.72 1.31
N ASP A 250 2.30 -4.76 0.68
CA ASP A 250 1.71 -4.65 -0.66
C ASP A 250 0.45 -3.78 -0.62
N ASP A 251 -0.41 -3.96 0.37
CA ASP A 251 -1.63 -3.18 0.59
C ASP A 251 -1.32 -1.71 0.88
N GLU A 252 -0.38 -1.42 1.79
CA GLU A 252 0.02 -0.05 2.09
C GLU A 252 0.64 0.63 0.85
N MET A 253 1.42 -0.11 0.05
CA MET A 253 1.97 0.42 -1.20
C MET A 253 0.87 0.64 -2.25
N GLY A 254 -0.13 -0.22 -2.33
CA GLY A 254 -1.31 -0.08 -3.18
C GLY A 254 -2.11 1.17 -2.83
N ASP A 255 -2.39 1.35 -1.55
CA ASP A 255 -3.09 2.51 -1.00
C ASP A 255 -2.33 3.82 -1.25
N ASP A 256 -1.02 3.85 -1.01
CA ASP A 256 -0.16 4.99 -1.30
C ASP A 256 -0.19 5.36 -2.80
N TYR A 257 -0.15 4.34 -3.66
CA TYR A 257 -0.24 4.52 -5.11
C TYR A 257 -1.61 5.08 -5.53
N ALA A 258 -2.69 4.57 -4.96
CA ALA A 258 -4.05 5.05 -5.19
C ALA A 258 -4.21 6.51 -4.74
N LYS A 259 -3.78 6.85 -3.53
CA LYS A 259 -3.77 8.22 -2.98
C LYS A 259 -2.94 9.16 -3.84
N LEU A 260 -1.76 8.73 -4.32
CA LEU A 260 -0.95 9.53 -5.25
C LEU A 260 -1.69 9.80 -6.57
N GLY A 261 -2.51 8.87 -7.03
CA GLY A 261 -3.41 9.02 -8.19
C GLY A 261 -4.61 9.93 -7.94
N GLY A 262 -4.90 10.27 -6.68
CA GLY A 262 -6.07 11.06 -6.27
C GLY A 262 -7.32 10.20 -6.02
N LEU A 263 -7.15 8.96 -5.61
CA LEU A 263 -8.20 8.10 -5.08
C LEU A 263 -8.23 8.18 -3.54
N THR A 264 -9.27 7.70 -2.92
CA THR A 264 -9.36 7.60 -1.45
C THR A 264 -8.75 6.33 -0.88
N SER A 265 -8.75 5.26 -1.67
CA SER A 265 -8.16 3.95 -1.36
C SER A 265 -7.87 3.19 -2.65
N GLU A 266 -7.20 2.06 -2.55
CA GLU A 266 -6.95 1.15 -3.67
C GLU A 266 -8.26 0.71 -4.35
N GLU A 267 -8.18 0.37 -5.64
CA GLU A 267 -9.32 -0.03 -6.46
C GLU A 267 -9.00 -1.34 -7.18
N ASP A 268 -9.85 -2.34 -6.98
CA ASP A 268 -9.71 -3.65 -7.59
C ASP A 268 -10.46 -3.76 -8.94
N LEU A 269 -10.00 -4.69 -9.80
CA LEU A 269 -10.57 -4.95 -11.13
C LEU A 269 -12.03 -5.42 -11.06
N ASN A 270 -12.39 -6.18 -10.02
CA ASN A 270 -13.71 -6.77 -9.85
C ASN A 270 -14.71 -5.86 -9.13
N GLU A 271 -14.24 -4.70 -8.67
CA GLU A 271 -15.04 -3.75 -7.90
C GLU A 271 -16.20 -3.16 -8.73
N GLY A 272 -17.34 -2.96 -8.09
CA GLY A 272 -18.53 -2.40 -8.71
C GLY A 272 -18.33 -0.94 -9.12
N VAL A 273 -18.87 -0.54 -10.31
CA VAL A 273 -18.75 0.85 -10.82
C VAL A 273 -19.14 1.92 -9.78
N PHE A 274 -20.09 1.60 -8.91
CA PHE A 274 -20.56 2.58 -7.91
C PHE A 274 -19.55 2.78 -6.78
N GLU A 275 -18.81 1.74 -6.42
CA GLU A 275 -17.73 1.77 -5.44
C GLU A 275 -16.53 2.50 -5.98
N SER A 276 -16.10 2.21 -7.20
CA SER A 276 -15.06 2.99 -7.89
C SER A 276 -15.40 4.48 -7.96
N VAL A 277 -16.68 4.83 -8.21
CA VAL A 277 -17.13 6.24 -8.19
C VAL A 277 -16.98 6.86 -6.81
N LYS A 278 -17.31 6.13 -5.73
CA LYS A 278 -17.14 6.65 -4.36
C LYS A 278 -15.68 6.96 -4.03
N LYS A 279 -14.75 6.12 -4.49
CA LYS A 279 -13.31 6.32 -4.27
C LYS A 279 -12.74 7.50 -5.05
N ARG A 280 -13.27 7.82 -6.22
CA ARG A 280 -12.77 8.87 -7.13
C ARG A 280 -13.47 10.22 -6.97
N LEU A 281 -14.79 10.21 -6.76
CA LEU A 281 -15.63 11.42 -6.81
C LEU A 281 -15.24 12.50 -5.78
N PRO A 282 -14.89 12.20 -4.52
CA PRO A 282 -14.52 13.22 -3.54
C PRO A 282 -13.36 14.09 -4.03
N TRP A 283 -12.31 13.50 -4.57
CA TRP A 283 -11.18 14.23 -5.13
C TRP A 283 -11.54 15.02 -6.38
N LEU A 284 -12.33 14.45 -7.30
CA LEU A 284 -12.77 15.14 -8.50
C LEU A 284 -13.59 16.39 -8.17
N VAL A 285 -14.44 16.33 -7.14
CA VAL A 285 -15.21 17.49 -6.66
C VAL A 285 -14.29 18.57 -6.06
N ALA A 286 -13.32 18.17 -5.23
CA ALA A 286 -12.33 19.09 -4.69
C ALA A 286 -11.52 19.79 -5.79
N LEU A 287 -11.05 19.02 -6.77
CA LEU A 287 -10.31 19.54 -7.92
C LEU A 287 -11.14 20.44 -8.82
N LEU A 288 -12.44 20.18 -8.96
CA LEU A 288 -13.37 21.07 -9.69
C LEU A 288 -13.39 22.48 -9.07
N PHE A 289 -13.51 22.57 -7.75
CA PHE A 289 -13.48 23.86 -7.04
C PHE A 289 -12.12 24.56 -7.12
N LEU A 290 -11.04 23.81 -6.99
CA LEU A 290 -9.68 24.33 -7.18
C LEU A 290 -9.45 24.81 -8.62
N GLY A 291 -9.94 24.09 -9.63
CA GLY A 291 -9.91 24.49 -11.03
C GLY A 291 -10.69 25.78 -11.30
N MET A 292 -11.82 25.99 -10.62
CA MET A 292 -12.54 27.28 -10.69
C MET A 292 -11.71 28.44 -10.12
N LEU A 293 -10.94 28.20 -9.05
CA LEU A 293 -10.02 29.20 -8.51
C LEU A 293 -8.93 29.55 -9.54
N VAL A 294 -8.30 28.55 -10.15
CA VAL A 294 -7.29 28.75 -11.23
C VAL A 294 -7.88 29.56 -12.38
N SER A 295 -9.09 29.18 -12.85
CA SER A 295 -9.80 29.91 -13.92
C SER A 295 -10.08 31.36 -13.55
N SER A 296 -10.43 31.66 -12.31
CA SER A 296 -10.64 33.02 -11.82
C SER A 296 -9.35 33.85 -11.85
N VAL A 297 -8.21 33.25 -11.52
CA VAL A 297 -6.91 33.90 -11.58
C VAL A 297 -6.47 34.13 -13.03
N VAL A 298 -6.69 33.18 -13.96
CA VAL A 298 -6.49 33.38 -15.40
C VAL A 298 -7.34 34.58 -15.89
N GLY A 299 -8.58 34.69 -15.48
CA GLY A 299 -9.48 35.82 -15.79
C GLY A 299 -8.92 37.18 -15.35
N ALA A 300 -8.18 37.24 -14.24
CA ALA A 300 -7.55 38.50 -13.80
C ALA A 300 -6.45 39.00 -14.78
N PHE A 301 -5.92 38.12 -15.63
CA PHE A 301 -4.95 38.48 -16.68
C PHE A 301 -5.57 38.67 -18.08
N GLU A 302 -6.88 38.80 -18.21
CA GLU A 302 -7.57 38.99 -19.48
C GLU A 302 -7.02 40.19 -20.27
N SER A 303 -6.63 41.27 -19.59
CA SER A 303 -6.01 42.46 -20.21
C SER A 303 -4.67 42.11 -20.91
N VAL A 304 -3.87 41.21 -20.37
CA VAL A 304 -2.61 40.77 -20.97
C VAL A 304 -2.89 40.01 -22.26
N VAL A 305 -3.86 39.12 -22.24
CA VAL A 305 -4.30 38.33 -23.41
C VAL A 305 -4.89 39.24 -24.49
N ALA A 306 -5.66 40.25 -24.11
CA ALA A 306 -6.26 41.20 -25.07
C ALA A 306 -5.18 42.03 -25.81
N VAL A 307 -4.10 42.41 -25.12
CA VAL A 307 -2.99 43.20 -25.71
C VAL A 307 -2.05 42.30 -26.52
N LEU A 308 -1.73 41.10 -26.03
CA LEU A 308 -0.80 40.19 -26.62
C LEU A 308 -1.33 38.76 -26.73
N PRO A 309 -2.23 38.47 -27.69
CA PRO A 309 -2.94 37.19 -27.77
C PRO A 309 -2.02 35.96 -27.92
N ILE A 310 -0.81 36.12 -28.46
CA ILE A 310 0.14 35.01 -28.67
C ILE A 310 0.57 34.35 -27.34
N VAL A 311 0.46 35.07 -26.21
CA VAL A 311 0.84 34.55 -24.89
C VAL A 311 -0.02 33.31 -24.54
N ILE A 312 -1.29 33.27 -24.95
CA ILE A 312 -2.17 32.14 -24.69
C ILE A 312 -1.69 30.82 -25.34
N CYS A 313 -0.96 30.93 -26.47
CA CYS A 313 -0.48 29.76 -27.20
C CYS A 313 0.52 28.91 -26.40
N PHE A 314 1.21 29.51 -25.44
CA PHE A 314 2.27 28.83 -24.68
C PHE A 314 1.89 28.61 -23.21
N GLN A 315 0.70 29.07 -22.79
CA GLN A 315 0.19 28.88 -21.43
C GLN A 315 0.21 27.40 -21.03
N SER A 316 -0.47 26.54 -21.81
CA SER A 316 -0.59 25.11 -21.50
C SER A 316 0.78 24.43 -21.34
N MET A 317 1.77 24.81 -22.15
CA MET A 317 3.11 24.24 -22.05
C MET A 317 3.79 24.63 -20.73
N VAL A 318 3.64 25.87 -20.26
CA VAL A 318 4.25 26.32 -18.99
C VAL A 318 3.56 25.65 -17.80
N LEU A 319 2.22 25.55 -17.83
CA LEU A 319 1.44 24.89 -16.77
C LEU A 319 1.78 23.40 -16.70
N ASP A 320 1.77 22.72 -17.85
CA ASP A 320 2.08 21.28 -17.92
C ASP A 320 3.48 20.97 -17.37
N MET A 321 4.49 21.73 -17.75
CA MET A 321 5.85 21.53 -17.22
C MET A 321 5.94 21.79 -15.72
N ALA A 322 5.25 22.79 -15.21
CA ALA A 322 5.19 23.09 -13.78
C ALA A 322 4.48 21.97 -13.00
N GLY A 323 3.34 21.49 -13.49
CA GLY A 323 2.61 20.37 -12.92
C GLY A 323 3.45 19.10 -12.84
N ASN A 324 4.06 18.71 -13.97
CA ASN A 324 4.89 17.52 -14.07
C ASN A 324 6.09 17.54 -13.10
N VAL A 325 6.81 18.64 -13.01
CA VAL A 325 7.95 18.76 -12.07
C VAL A 325 7.49 18.70 -10.62
N GLY A 326 6.36 19.33 -10.30
CA GLY A 326 5.77 19.23 -8.96
C GLY A 326 5.40 17.81 -8.58
N THR A 327 4.79 17.06 -9.50
CA THR A 327 4.44 15.65 -9.28
C THR A 327 5.68 14.76 -9.13
N GLN A 328 6.76 15.02 -9.90
CA GLN A 328 8.03 14.31 -9.75
C GLN A 328 8.65 14.57 -8.37
N SER A 329 8.66 15.83 -7.90
CA SER A 329 9.17 16.18 -6.57
C SER A 329 8.28 15.61 -5.45
N LEU A 330 6.96 15.52 -5.66
CA LEU A 330 6.02 14.86 -4.77
C LEU A 330 6.38 13.37 -4.59
N ALA A 331 6.51 12.63 -5.69
CA ALA A 331 6.82 11.20 -5.66
C ALA A 331 8.15 10.90 -4.93
N VAL A 332 9.19 11.72 -5.18
CA VAL A 332 10.47 11.61 -4.45
C VAL A 332 10.28 11.91 -2.97
N THR A 333 9.47 12.90 -2.64
CA THR A 333 9.28 13.34 -1.25
C THR A 333 8.48 12.33 -0.44
N ILE A 334 7.38 11.78 -0.96
CA ILE A 334 6.62 10.71 -0.32
C ILE A 334 7.56 9.55 -0.01
N ARG A 335 8.31 9.06 -0.99
CA ARG A 335 9.25 7.94 -0.80
C ARG A 335 10.31 8.20 0.28
N VAL A 336 10.76 9.44 0.42
CA VAL A 336 11.75 9.81 1.45
C VAL A 336 11.10 10.01 2.81
N LEU A 337 9.82 10.40 2.88
CA LEU A 337 9.11 10.62 4.14
C LEU A 337 8.70 9.32 4.85
N VAL A 338 8.64 8.21 4.13
CA VAL A 338 8.48 6.86 4.69
C VAL A 338 9.62 6.51 5.67
N ASP A 339 10.83 7.10 5.54
CA ASP A 339 11.91 6.96 6.54
C ASP A 339 11.59 7.80 7.79
N GLU A 340 11.03 7.19 8.84
CA GLU A 340 10.63 7.82 10.11
C GLU A 340 11.77 8.61 10.81
N ASN A 341 13.02 8.29 10.53
CA ASN A 341 14.20 8.92 11.14
C ASN A 341 14.65 10.22 10.46
N LEU A 342 13.79 10.87 9.67
CA LEU A 342 14.11 12.11 8.97
C LEU A 342 14.25 13.31 9.91
N THR A 343 15.50 13.66 10.20
CA THR A 343 15.81 14.90 10.93
C THR A 343 15.42 16.14 10.10
N THR A 344 15.13 17.26 10.80
CA THR A 344 14.84 18.54 10.14
C THR A 344 15.94 18.96 9.16
N ALA A 345 17.21 18.60 9.45
CA ALA A 345 18.32 18.85 8.54
C ALA A 345 18.22 18.07 7.22
N LYS A 346 17.84 16.80 7.28
CA LYS A 346 17.60 15.96 6.09
C LYS A 346 16.39 16.48 5.27
N LYS A 347 15.30 16.89 5.93
CA LYS A 347 14.13 17.51 5.27
C LYS A 347 14.53 18.80 4.51
N LEU A 348 15.33 19.66 5.13
CA LEU A 348 15.83 20.86 4.47
C LEU A 348 16.81 20.53 3.33
N GLN A 349 17.64 19.51 3.47
CA GLN A 349 18.52 19.03 2.42
C GLN A 349 17.74 18.54 1.19
N LEU A 350 16.63 17.81 1.40
CA LEU A 350 15.75 17.37 0.32
C LEU A 350 15.14 18.57 -0.40
N LEU A 351 14.60 19.54 0.33
CA LEU A 351 14.04 20.77 -0.25
C LEU A 351 15.08 21.51 -1.15
N TRP A 352 16.31 21.63 -0.66
CA TRP A 352 17.40 22.23 -1.43
C TRP A 352 17.79 21.41 -2.66
N LYS A 353 17.76 20.09 -2.56
CA LYS A 353 18.05 19.19 -3.68
C LYS A 353 17.01 19.36 -4.77
N GLU A 354 15.71 19.27 -4.42
CA GLU A 354 14.61 19.38 -5.39
C GLU A 354 14.56 20.77 -6.04
N MET A 355 14.80 21.86 -5.30
CA MET A 355 14.92 23.20 -5.86
C MET A 355 16.04 23.30 -6.91
N ARG A 356 17.21 22.66 -6.67
CA ARG A 356 18.31 22.64 -7.64
C ARG A 356 17.95 21.80 -8.87
N VAL A 357 17.27 20.69 -8.69
CA VAL A 357 16.77 19.85 -9.80
C VAL A 357 15.79 20.66 -10.65
N GLY A 358 14.83 21.35 -10.04
CA GLY A 358 13.90 22.25 -10.74
C GLY A 358 14.60 23.37 -11.49
N LEU A 359 15.63 23.97 -10.89
CA LEU A 359 16.44 25.03 -11.55
C LEU A 359 17.19 24.50 -12.77
N VAL A 360 17.86 23.35 -12.65
CA VAL A 360 18.64 22.78 -13.76
C VAL A 360 17.73 22.35 -14.90
N ASN A 361 16.65 21.65 -14.59
CA ASN A 361 15.65 21.24 -15.58
C ASN A 361 14.99 22.45 -16.26
N GLY A 362 14.62 23.46 -15.47
CA GLY A 362 14.06 24.71 -15.97
C GLY A 362 15.03 25.46 -16.91
N ALA A 363 16.31 25.52 -16.55
CA ALA A 363 17.31 26.16 -17.39
C ALA A 363 17.53 25.41 -18.71
N LEU A 364 17.60 24.09 -18.69
CA LEU A 364 17.73 23.27 -19.90
C LEU A 364 16.52 23.44 -20.82
N LEU A 365 15.29 23.38 -20.27
CA LEU A 365 14.09 23.58 -21.05
C LEU A 365 13.94 25.02 -21.55
N ALA A 366 14.38 26.01 -20.79
CA ALA A 366 14.39 27.40 -21.25
C ALA A 366 15.31 27.63 -22.47
N VAL A 367 16.49 27.00 -22.50
CA VAL A 367 17.37 27.04 -23.66
C VAL A 367 16.73 26.35 -24.87
N MET A 368 16.10 25.20 -24.66
CA MET A 368 15.37 24.53 -25.73
C MET A 368 14.17 25.34 -26.23
N ALA A 369 13.39 25.93 -25.32
CA ALA A 369 12.26 26.77 -25.62
C ALA A 369 12.73 28.04 -26.43
N LEU A 370 13.81 28.67 -26.01
CA LEU A 370 14.37 29.81 -26.73
C LEU A 370 14.64 29.48 -28.21
N GLY A 371 15.28 28.34 -28.50
CA GLY A 371 15.57 27.91 -29.86
C GLY A 371 14.33 27.49 -30.65
N PHE A 372 13.57 26.50 -30.10
CA PHE A 372 12.43 25.92 -30.83
C PHE A 372 11.27 26.90 -30.96
N LEU A 373 10.89 27.59 -29.85
CA LEU A 373 9.75 28.53 -29.90
C LEU A 373 10.13 29.80 -30.69
N GLY A 374 11.36 30.28 -30.58
CA GLY A 374 11.83 31.42 -31.37
C GLY A 374 11.68 31.17 -32.87
N CYS A 375 12.13 30.01 -33.35
CA CYS A 375 11.91 29.55 -34.73
C CYS A 375 10.41 29.37 -35.07
N TYR A 376 9.65 28.70 -34.17
CA TYR A 376 8.20 28.48 -34.38
C TYR A 376 7.44 29.81 -34.50
N ILE A 377 7.71 30.77 -33.62
CA ILE A 377 7.05 32.08 -33.63
C ILE A 377 7.39 32.85 -34.91
N HIS A 378 8.66 32.83 -35.32
CA HIS A 378 9.07 33.50 -36.53
C HIS A 378 8.43 32.88 -37.81
N PHE A 379 8.57 31.56 -38.01
CA PHE A 379 8.16 30.91 -39.24
C PHE A 379 6.63 30.67 -39.34
N PHE A 380 5.96 30.41 -38.24
CA PHE A 380 4.53 30.04 -38.26
C PHE A 380 3.59 31.15 -37.77
N LYS A 381 4.11 32.11 -37.00
CA LYS A 381 3.30 33.24 -36.51
C LYS A 381 3.69 34.56 -37.15
N ALA A 382 4.72 34.56 -38.03
CA ALA A 382 5.17 35.71 -38.82
C ALA A 382 5.67 36.93 -37.99
N TYR A 383 6.16 36.70 -36.78
CA TYR A 383 6.80 37.75 -35.98
C TYR A 383 8.24 38.01 -36.45
N ALA A 384 8.75 39.22 -36.26
CA ALA A 384 10.13 39.52 -36.49
C ALA A 384 11.07 38.72 -35.58
N TRP A 385 12.30 38.38 -36.02
CA TRP A 385 13.23 37.59 -35.22
C TRP A 385 13.46 38.14 -33.81
N GLY A 386 13.56 39.46 -33.66
CA GLY A 386 13.75 40.11 -32.34
C GLY A 386 12.59 39.90 -31.40
N GLU A 387 11.37 40.04 -31.91
CA GLU A 387 10.12 39.79 -31.15
C GLU A 387 9.95 38.31 -30.83
N ALA A 388 10.24 37.42 -31.79
CA ALA A 388 10.14 35.99 -31.60
C ALA A 388 11.08 35.48 -30.51
N PHE A 389 12.34 35.96 -30.48
CA PHE A 389 13.29 35.60 -29.42
C PHE A 389 12.96 36.27 -28.09
N LEU A 390 12.38 37.46 -28.08
CA LEU A 390 11.92 38.11 -26.86
C LEU A 390 10.77 37.34 -26.21
N LEU A 391 9.77 36.96 -27.01
CA LEU A 391 8.62 36.14 -26.57
C LEU A 391 9.08 34.77 -26.05
N SER A 392 9.91 34.06 -26.82
CA SER A 392 10.43 32.75 -26.41
C SER A 392 11.36 32.86 -25.19
N GLY A 393 12.11 33.93 -25.04
CA GLY A 393 12.91 34.20 -23.85
C GLY A 393 12.07 34.44 -22.60
N CYS A 394 10.98 35.18 -22.74
CA CYS A 394 10.01 35.38 -21.65
C CYS A 394 9.39 34.04 -21.20
N VAL A 395 8.97 33.18 -22.14
CA VAL A 395 8.50 31.83 -21.85
C VAL A 395 9.58 31.00 -21.15
N GLY A 396 10.84 31.08 -21.61
CA GLY A 396 11.96 30.36 -20.99
C GLY A 396 12.20 30.79 -19.53
N VAL A 397 12.17 32.09 -19.23
CA VAL A 397 12.32 32.61 -17.88
C VAL A 397 11.12 32.15 -17.00
N ALA A 398 9.90 32.19 -17.57
CA ALA A 398 8.72 31.70 -16.88
C ALA A 398 8.84 30.20 -16.52
N LEU A 399 9.34 29.38 -17.43
CA LEU A 399 9.62 27.96 -17.18
C LEU A 399 10.59 27.76 -16.01
N ILE A 400 11.71 28.48 -15.98
CA ILE A 400 12.68 28.37 -14.89
C ILE A 400 12.01 28.67 -13.54
N ILE A 401 11.32 29.80 -13.44
CA ILE A 401 10.71 30.24 -12.18
C ILE A 401 9.59 29.27 -11.78
N ALA A 402 8.70 28.92 -12.71
CA ALA A 402 7.61 28.01 -12.46
C ALA A 402 8.11 26.64 -11.97
N MET A 403 9.10 26.06 -12.63
CA MET A 403 9.65 24.76 -12.26
C MET A 403 10.36 24.77 -10.90
N VAL A 404 11.10 25.84 -10.57
CA VAL A 404 11.71 25.98 -9.24
C VAL A 404 10.65 26.04 -8.15
N VAL A 405 9.62 26.88 -8.34
CA VAL A 405 8.54 27.02 -7.35
C VAL A 405 7.73 25.73 -7.25
N SER A 406 7.43 25.08 -8.37
CA SER A 406 6.69 23.83 -8.41
C SER A 406 7.42 22.68 -7.72
N SER A 407 8.75 22.57 -7.89
CA SER A 407 9.56 21.60 -7.13
C SER A 407 9.50 21.88 -5.63
N LEU A 408 9.53 23.14 -5.22
CA LEU A 408 9.40 23.51 -3.80
C LEU A 408 8.01 23.16 -3.26
N VAL A 409 6.95 23.45 -4.01
CA VAL A 409 5.57 23.13 -3.64
C VAL A 409 5.38 21.63 -3.52
N GLY A 410 5.81 20.85 -4.54
CA GLY A 410 5.72 19.39 -4.55
C GLY A 410 6.50 18.72 -3.42
N THR A 411 7.51 19.39 -2.86
CA THR A 411 8.27 18.89 -1.70
C THR A 411 7.71 19.40 -0.38
N ALA A 412 7.32 20.66 -0.31
CA ALA A 412 6.91 21.30 0.96
C ALA A 412 5.51 20.84 1.44
N ILE A 413 4.57 20.59 0.52
CA ILE A 413 3.19 20.19 0.87
C ILE A 413 3.16 18.83 1.57
N PRO A 414 3.75 17.74 1.03
CA PRO A 414 3.76 16.46 1.73
C PRO A 414 4.54 16.53 3.05
N MET A 415 5.62 17.31 3.13
CA MET A 415 6.32 17.56 4.40
C MET A 415 5.45 18.27 5.44
N LEU A 416 4.59 19.18 5.00
CA LEU A 416 3.63 19.86 5.88
C LEU A 416 2.57 18.87 6.38
N PHE A 417 2.02 18.04 5.50
CA PHE A 417 1.04 17.01 5.86
C PHE A 417 1.60 16.04 6.88
N HIS A 418 2.79 15.49 6.63
CA HIS A 418 3.50 14.66 7.59
C HIS A 418 3.69 15.37 8.96
N LYS A 419 4.01 16.67 8.97
CA LYS A 419 4.21 17.43 10.22
C LYS A 419 2.92 17.60 11.03
N ILE A 420 1.77 17.64 10.39
CA ILE A 420 0.46 17.78 11.05
C ILE A 420 -0.25 16.42 11.20
N HIS A 421 0.49 15.31 11.06
CA HIS A 421 -0.01 13.95 11.16
C HIS A 421 -1.13 13.62 10.16
N ILE A 422 -1.05 14.17 8.96
CA ILE A 422 -1.82 13.75 7.80
C ILE A 422 -0.89 12.94 6.90
N ASP A 423 -1.38 11.84 6.37
CA ASP A 423 -0.66 11.01 5.43
C ASP A 423 -0.13 11.84 4.24
N PRO A 424 1.20 11.84 3.99
CA PRO A 424 1.80 12.59 2.89
C PRO A 424 1.28 12.20 1.51
N ALA A 425 0.83 10.96 1.30
CA ALA A 425 0.30 10.46 0.04
C ALA A 425 -1.02 11.17 -0.35
N VAL A 426 -1.78 11.67 0.62
CA VAL A 426 -2.96 12.51 0.40
C VAL A 426 -2.63 13.80 -0.35
N ALA A 427 -1.36 14.26 -0.33
CA ALA A 427 -0.90 15.36 -1.18
C ALA A 427 -0.82 14.96 -2.67
N SER A 428 -1.87 14.35 -3.19
CA SER A 428 -1.96 13.66 -4.48
C SER A 428 -1.38 14.43 -5.68
N GLY A 429 -0.97 13.70 -6.72
CA GLY A 429 -0.49 14.29 -7.98
C GLY A 429 -1.43 15.35 -8.56
N PRO A 430 -2.75 15.06 -8.70
CA PRO A 430 -3.73 16.03 -9.17
C PRO A 430 -3.84 17.30 -8.31
N LEU A 431 -3.74 17.19 -6.97
CA LEU A 431 -3.74 18.34 -6.09
C LEU A 431 -2.50 19.22 -6.31
N ILE A 432 -1.33 18.62 -6.33
CA ILE A 432 -0.06 19.31 -6.58
C ILE A 432 -0.05 19.97 -7.95
N THR A 433 -0.54 19.28 -8.99
CA THR A 433 -0.65 19.84 -10.35
C THR A 433 -1.54 21.09 -10.33
N THR A 434 -2.70 21.04 -9.69
CA THR A 434 -3.64 22.20 -9.66
C THR A 434 -3.05 23.39 -8.90
N ILE A 435 -2.32 23.17 -7.81
CA ILE A 435 -1.63 24.24 -7.08
C ILE A 435 -0.50 24.83 -7.95
N ASN A 436 0.25 23.98 -8.65
CA ASN A 436 1.31 24.43 -9.55
C ASN A 436 0.77 25.18 -10.77
N ASP A 437 -0.39 24.83 -11.27
CA ASP A 437 -1.08 25.58 -12.33
C ASP A 437 -1.35 27.02 -11.89
N LEU A 438 -1.84 27.20 -10.66
CA LEU A 438 -2.05 28.53 -10.10
C LEU A 438 -0.75 29.34 -10.05
N VAL A 439 0.35 28.72 -9.57
CA VAL A 439 1.68 29.35 -9.54
C VAL A 439 2.16 29.69 -10.94
N ALA A 440 2.06 28.75 -11.87
CA ALA A 440 2.51 28.90 -13.24
C ALA A 440 1.77 30.01 -13.99
N VAL A 441 0.45 30.12 -13.79
CA VAL A 441 -0.39 31.20 -14.35
C VAL A 441 0.11 32.55 -13.88
N VAL A 442 0.28 32.72 -12.57
CA VAL A 442 0.72 34.01 -11.99
C VAL A 442 2.11 34.37 -12.48
N VAL A 443 3.04 33.42 -12.49
CA VAL A 443 4.41 33.64 -12.97
C VAL A 443 4.43 33.98 -14.46
N TYR A 444 3.75 33.21 -15.28
CA TYR A 444 3.78 33.35 -16.73
C TYR A 444 3.14 34.65 -17.20
N TYR A 445 1.90 34.92 -16.80
CA TYR A 445 1.19 36.14 -17.19
C TYR A 445 1.76 37.38 -16.50
N GLY A 446 2.22 37.26 -15.26
CA GLY A 446 2.91 38.35 -14.57
C GLY A 446 4.20 38.75 -15.28
N LEU A 447 5.02 37.79 -15.72
CA LEU A 447 6.19 38.06 -16.53
C LEU A 447 5.85 38.63 -17.90
N ALA A 448 4.83 38.09 -18.57
CA ALA A 448 4.38 38.61 -19.87
C ALA A 448 3.92 40.07 -19.75
N MET A 449 3.18 40.41 -18.69
CA MET A 449 2.75 41.78 -18.43
C MET A 449 3.95 42.70 -18.20
N VAL A 450 4.82 42.39 -17.25
CA VAL A 450 5.93 43.26 -16.85
C VAL A 450 6.99 43.35 -17.95
N VAL A 451 7.39 42.23 -18.54
CA VAL A 451 8.48 42.21 -19.50
C VAL A 451 8.03 42.58 -20.89
N LEU A 452 6.99 41.94 -21.43
CA LEU A 452 6.60 42.10 -22.82
C LEU A 452 5.82 43.39 -23.07
N ILE A 453 4.86 43.72 -22.17
CA ILE A 453 3.96 44.87 -22.33
C ILE A 453 4.59 46.13 -21.73
N ASP A 454 4.96 46.13 -20.44
CA ASP A 454 5.38 47.35 -19.75
C ASP A 454 6.82 47.76 -20.13
N LEU A 455 7.77 46.78 -20.26
CA LEU A 455 9.18 47.12 -20.54
C LEU A 455 9.48 47.22 -22.04
N PHE A 456 8.99 46.30 -22.87
CA PHE A 456 9.28 46.24 -24.29
C PHE A 456 8.15 46.78 -25.18
N HIS A 457 7.03 47.16 -24.60
CA HIS A 457 5.87 47.78 -25.29
C HIS A 457 5.36 46.96 -26.48
N LEU A 458 5.38 45.61 -26.35
CA LEU A 458 4.79 44.69 -27.33
C LEU A 458 3.29 44.66 -27.14
N GLY A 459 2.50 45.14 -28.14
CA GLY A 459 1.05 45.10 -28.11
C GLY A 459 0.44 46.15 -29.00
#